data_de076d7c3052515ba27d1ac00c3d48e1
#
_entry.id   de076d7c3052515ba27d1ac00c3d48e1
#
_cell.length_a   1.000
_cell.length_b   1.000
_cell.length_c   1.000
_cell.angle_alpha   90.00
_cell.angle_beta   90.00
_cell.angle_gamma   90.00
#
_symmetry.space_group_name_H-M   'P 1'
#
loop_
_entity.id
_entity.type
_entity.pdbx_description
1 polymer ?
#
loop_
_entity_poly.entity_id
_entity_poly.type
_entity_poly.pdbx_seq_one_letter_code
_entity_poly.pdbx_strand_id
1 'polypeptide(L)'
;LAFGRPLIHSALDMARAQIDRDKDGRCIWAFDLPPLAGSGGAPKRWLVASPAEFDAAYACVPAVRRQTYEVIDAQRPCWAYFDLEFTRKDGLNAAVDGELLLRRVVSAACDALLAAAGDRALEVEVVVLASERPTKFSRHVVLRPHWTGGGRRPAPLAGSQHAGALAAVVVKALGEALTVQSGDSRT
;
A
#
# COMPACT_ATOMS: atom_id res chain seq x y z
N LEU A 1 26.30 17.10 7.80
CA LEU A 1 25.10 16.99 6.98
C LEU A 1 23.99 17.76 7.70
N ALA A 2 23.62 18.96 7.19
CA ALA A 2 22.49 19.69 7.71
C ALA A 2 21.22 19.03 7.18
N PHE A 3 20.58 18.19 7.99
CA PHE A 3 19.25 17.68 7.70
C PHE A 3 18.30 18.87 7.65
N GLY A 4 17.69 19.12 6.51
CA GLY A 4 16.67 20.15 6.36
C GLY A 4 15.52 19.85 7.34
N ARG A 5 14.97 20.89 7.97
CA ARG A 5 13.83 20.69 8.88
C ARG A 5 12.63 20.15 8.12
N PRO A 6 11.88 19.18 8.70
CA PRO A 6 10.62 18.72 8.11
C PRO A 6 9.69 19.91 7.87
N LEU A 7 9.08 19.97 6.68
CA LEU A 7 8.19 21.07 6.30
C LEU A 7 6.74 20.56 6.33
N ILE A 8 5.89 21.25 7.08
CA ILE A 8 4.46 20.92 7.18
C ILE A 8 3.67 21.86 6.27
N HIS A 9 2.85 21.29 5.41
CA HIS A 9 2.02 22.00 4.45
C HIS A 9 0.53 21.83 4.78
N SER A 10 -0.28 22.87 4.48
CA SER A 10 -1.73 22.85 4.62
C SER A 10 -2.42 22.31 3.36
N ALA A 11 -1.74 22.29 2.22
CA ALA A 11 -2.25 21.78 0.95
C ALA A 11 -1.29 20.74 0.36
N LEU A 12 -1.86 19.69 -0.25
CA LEU A 12 -1.09 18.58 -0.85
C LEU A 12 -0.24 19.08 -2.03
N ASP A 13 -0.75 20.01 -2.83
CA ASP A 13 -0.01 20.54 -3.99
C ASP A 13 1.25 21.31 -3.56
N MET A 14 1.22 21.98 -2.41
CA MET A 14 2.40 22.61 -1.84
C MET A 14 3.44 21.57 -1.41
N ALA A 15 3.02 20.46 -0.83
CA ALA A 15 3.91 19.37 -0.46
C ALA A 15 4.51 18.69 -1.70
N ARG A 16 3.72 18.48 -2.76
CA ARG A 16 4.20 17.96 -4.05
C ARG A 16 5.23 18.91 -4.69
N ALA A 17 4.93 20.19 -4.78
CA ALA A 17 5.87 21.18 -5.31
C ALA A 17 7.19 21.27 -4.50
N GLN A 18 7.16 20.96 -3.21
CA GLN A 18 8.36 20.89 -2.40
C GLN A 18 9.19 19.65 -2.74
N ILE A 19 8.53 18.48 -2.86
CA ILE A 19 9.21 17.22 -3.13
C ILE A 19 9.83 17.18 -4.53
N ASP A 20 9.23 17.86 -5.51
CA ASP A 20 9.75 17.99 -6.87
C ASP A 20 11.06 18.83 -6.91
N ARG A 21 11.21 19.75 -5.96
CA ARG A 21 12.44 20.53 -5.79
C ARG A 21 13.52 19.77 -5.02
N ASP A 22 13.12 18.96 -4.07
CA ASP A 22 14.02 18.21 -3.19
C ASP A 22 14.22 16.80 -3.78
N LYS A 23 15.28 16.58 -4.55
CA LYS A 23 15.62 15.29 -5.16
C LYS A 23 16.13 14.22 -4.16
N ASP A 24 16.01 14.46 -2.87
CA ASP A 24 16.75 13.78 -1.79
C ASP A 24 16.01 12.58 -1.18
N GLY A 25 15.15 11.87 -1.92
CA GLY A 25 14.47 10.68 -1.40
C GLY A 25 13.43 10.98 -0.30
N ARG A 26 12.92 12.20 -0.23
CA ARG A 26 11.84 12.59 0.68
C ARG A 26 10.51 12.04 0.20
N CYS A 27 9.62 11.77 1.15
CA CYS A 27 8.24 11.34 0.95
C CYS A 27 7.27 12.38 1.49
N ILE A 28 6.01 12.28 1.07
CA ILE A 28 4.91 13.05 1.64
C ILE A 28 4.17 12.14 2.62
N TRP A 29 4.06 12.58 3.86
CA TRP A 29 3.32 11.90 4.91
C TRP A 29 2.05 12.69 5.23
N ALA A 30 0.90 12.05 5.16
CA ALA A 30 -0.38 12.65 5.53
C ALA A 30 -0.74 12.27 6.97
N PHE A 31 -1.31 13.21 7.71
CA PHE A 31 -1.87 12.98 9.02
C PHE A 31 -3.14 13.80 9.24
N ASP A 32 -4.07 13.21 9.98
CA ASP A 32 -5.34 13.84 10.31
C ASP A 32 -5.17 14.70 11.57
N LEU A 33 -5.70 15.91 11.52
CA LEU A 33 -5.87 16.73 12.71
C LEU A 33 -7.18 16.36 13.42
N PRO A 34 -7.32 16.70 14.70
CA PRO A 34 -8.63 16.55 15.35
C PRO A 34 -9.73 17.23 14.52
N PRO A 35 -10.91 16.59 14.40
CA PRO A 35 -12.02 17.20 13.67
C PRO A 35 -12.41 18.53 14.31
N LEU A 36 -12.64 19.54 13.48
CA LEU A 36 -13.19 20.80 13.94
C LEU A 36 -14.69 20.64 14.19
N ALA A 37 -15.20 21.29 15.25
CA ALA A 37 -16.62 21.27 15.54
C ALA A 37 -17.46 21.71 14.32
N GLY A 38 -18.38 20.85 13.89
CA GLY A 38 -19.24 21.10 12.72
C GLY A 38 -18.63 20.80 11.34
N SER A 39 -17.39 20.28 11.27
CA SER A 39 -16.79 19.85 10.01
C SER A 39 -17.15 18.39 9.71
N GLY A 40 -17.46 18.08 8.44
CA GLY A 40 -17.79 16.73 7.97
C GLY A 40 -16.61 15.76 7.91
N GLY A 41 -15.42 16.14 8.43
CA GLY A 41 -14.21 15.31 8.44
C GLY A 41 -13.03 15.97 9.14
N ALA A 42 -12.00 15.18 9.42
CA ALA A 42 -10.76 15.68 9.99
C ALA A 42 -9.92 16.42 8.93
N PRO A 43 -9.48 17.65 9.19
CA PRO A 43 -8.59 18.35 8.28
C PRO A 43 -7.23 17.64 8.21
N LYS A 44 -6.64 17.61 7.01
CA LYS A 44 -5.35 16.96 6.78
C LYS A 44 -4.18 17.97 6.80
N ARG A 45 -3.01 17.47 7.16
CA ARG A 45 -1.72 18.13 6.97
C ARG A 45 -0.76 17.17 6.28
N TRP A 46 0.20 17.72 5.60
CA TRP A 46 1.20 16.98 4.84
C TRP A 46 2.59 17.38 5.30
N LEU A 47 3.38 16.39 5.67
CA LEU A 47 4.75 16.52 6.09
C LEU A 47 5.65 16.05 4.94
N VAL A 48 6.60 16.87 4.52
CA VAL A 48 7.66 16.46 3.59
C VAL A 48 8.90 16.13 4.39
N ALA A 49 9.29 14.87 4.42
CA ALA A 49 10.42 14.38 5.20
C ALA A 49 11.02 13.14 4.53
N SER A 50 12.30 12.89 4.76
CA SER A 50 12.89 11.57 4.51
C SER A 50 12.32 10.52 5.48
N PRO A 51 12.38 9.22 5.17
CA PRO A 51 11.97 8.18 6.11
C PRO A 51 12.64 8.29 7.48
N ALA A 52 13.92 8.59 7.52
CA ALA A 52 14.67 8.73 8.79
C ALA A 52 14.22 9.96 9.61
N GLU A 53 13.96 11.10 8.97
CA GLU A 53 13.43 12.29 9.64
C GLU A 53 12.01 12.03 10.17
N PHE A 54 11.19 11.33 9.37
CA PHE A 54 9.85 10.92 9.76
C PHE A 54 9.87 9.98 10.96
N ASP A 55 10.67 8.90 10.91
CA ASP A 55 10.76 7.92 12.00
C ASP A 55 11.20 8.56 13.32
N ALA A 56 12.19 9.44 13.28
CA ALA A 56 12.66 10.16 14.46
C ALA A 56 11.56 11.05 15.08
N ALA A 57 10.80 11.77 14.24
CA ALA A 57 9.69 12.58 14.71
C ALA A 57 8.51 11.73 15.20
N TYR A 58 8.19 10.65 14.47
CA TYR A 58 7.06 9.77 14.74
C TYR A 58 7.26 8.94 16.01
N ALA A 59 8.49 8.58 16.34
CA ALA A 59 8.81 7.90 17.60
C ALA A 59 8.37 8.70 18.84
N CYS A 60 8.36 10.03 18.74
CA CYS A 60 7.93 10.92 19.82
C CYS A 60 6.39 11.08 19.91
N VAL A 61 5.64 10.59 18.91
CA VAL A 61 4.17 10.66 18.91
C VAL A 61 3.60 9.53 19.75
N PRO A 62 2.70 9.81 20.74
CA PRO A 62 2.03 8.75 21.49
C PRO A 62 1.31 7.76 20.55
N ALA A 63 1.38 6.46 20.85
CA ALA A 63 0.85 5.41 19.99
C ALA A 63 -0.63 5.63 19.57
N VAL A 64 -1.46 6.11 20.51
CA VAL A 64 -2.88 6.43 20.29
C VAL A 64 -3.14 7.57 19.28
N ARG A 65 -2.10 8.35 18.95
CA ARG A 65 -2.15 9.46 17.99
C ARG A 65 -1.42 9.16 16.69
N ARG A 66 -0.90 7.95 16.53
CA ARG A 66 -0.16 7.52 15.34
C ARG A 66 -1.13 7.17 14.21
N GLN A 67 -1.67 8.19 13.55
CA GLN A 67 -2.59 8.06 12.41
C GLN A 67 -1.98 8.76 11.20
N THR A 68 -0.91 8.19 10.69
CA THR A 68 -0.14 8.78 9.58
C THR A 68 0.08 7.73 8.50
N TYR A 69 0.05 8.16 7.25
CA TYR A 69 0.28 7.30 6.09
C TYR A 69 1.10 8.04 5.03
N GLU A 70 1.87 7.31 4.28
CA GLU A 70 2.60 7.84 3.13
C GLU A 70 1.62 8.15 1.99
N VAL A 71 1.82 9.30 1.35
CA VAL A 71 1.11 9.67 0.13
C VAL A 71 1.88 9.11 -1.06
N ILE A 72 1.32 8.09 -1.71
CA ILE A 72 1.91 7.49 -2.90
C ILE A 72 1.55 8.34 -4.10
N ASP A 73 2.55 8.98 -4.70
CA ASP A 73 2.37 9.78 -5.90
C ASP A 73 2.36 8.90 -7.16
N ALA A 74 1.51 9.26 -8.15
CA ALA A 74 1.35 8.49 -9.38
C ALA A 74 2.63 8.44 -10.23
N GLN A 75 3.48 9.45 -10.13
CA GLN A 75 4.68 9.61 -10.94
C GLN A 75 5.97 9.14 -10.25
N ARG A 76 5.85 8.59 -9.03
CA ARG A 76 7.02 8.18 -8.25
C ARG A 76 7.05 6.67 -8.04
N PRO A 77 8.26 6.08 -8.02
CA PRO A 77 8.39 4.66 -7.72
C PRO A 77 7.75 4.31 -6.38
N CYS A 78 6.99 3.21 -6.36
CA CYS A 78 6.34 2.71 -5.15
C CYS A 78 6.40 1.17 -5.10
N TRP A 79 6.19 0.60 -3.91
CA TRP A 79 5.95 -0.83 -3.78
C TRP A 79 4.57 -1.18 -4.34
N ALA A 80 4.38 -2.41 -4.78
CA ALA A 80 3.04 -2.91 -5.09
C ALA A 80 2.26 -3.05 -3.78
N TYR A 81 1.01 -2.58 -3.76
CA TYR A 81 0.18 -2.63 -2.57
C TYR A 81 -1.25 -2.97 -2.91
N PHE A 82 -1.93 -3.63 -1.96
CA PHE A 82 -3.35 -3.96 -2.02
C PHE A 82 -4.01 -3.60 -0.71
N ASP A 83 -5.21 -3.08 -0.77
CA ASP A 83 -6.13 -2.93 0.35
C ASP A 83 -7.26 -3.94 0.17
N LEU A 84 -7.24 -5.01 0.97
CA LEU A 84 -8.23 -6.09 0.93
C LEU A 84 -9.21 -5.89 2.07
N GLU A 85 -10.43 -5.50 1.71
CA GLU A 85 -11.42 -5.16 2.71
C GLU A 85 -12.82 -5.66 2.33
N PHE A 86 -13.53 -6.23 3.29
CA PHE A 86 -14.95 -6.50 3.17
C PHE A 86 -15.66 -6.49 4.52
N THR A 87 -16.95 -6.15 4.49
CA THR A 87 -17.79 -6.15 5.68
C THR A 87 -18.34 -7.55 5.98
N ARG A 88 -18.46 -7.86 7.28
CA ARG A 88 -19.15 -9.05 7.82
C ARG A 88 -20.41 -8.68 8.60
N LYS A 89 -20.84 -7.42 8.51
CA LYS A 89 -22.00 -6.93 9.23
C LYS A 89 -23.28 -7.58 8.68
N ASP A 90 -24.23 -7.86 9.56
CA ASP A 90 -25.57 -8.40 9.24
C ASP A 90 -25.53 -9.75 8.47
N GLY A 91 -24.49 -10.57 8.74
CA GLY A 91 -24.30 -11.86 8.08
C GLY A 91 -23.74 -11.79 6.66
N LEU A 92 -23.55 -10.57 6.12
CA LEU A 92 -22.92 -10.39 4.81
C LEU A 92 -21.48 -10.93 4.83
N ASN A 93 -21.11 -11.72 3.82
CA ASN A 93 -19.80 -12.34 3.70
C ASN A 93 -19.38 -13.23 4.90
N ALA A 94 -20.35 -13.71 5.70
CA ALA A 94 -20.04 -14.51 6.89
C ALA A 94 -19.26 -15.80 6.58
N ALA A 95 -19.52 -16.41 5.41
CA ALA A 95 -18.85 -17.63 4.95
C ALA A 95 -17.54 -17.35 4.20
N VAL A 96 -17.14 -16.09 3.99
CA VAL A 96 -15.91 -15.78 3.26
C VAL A 96 -14.69 -15.98 4.16
N ASP A 97 -13.83 -16.93 3.78
CA ASP A 97 -12.51 -17.10 4.37
C ASP A 97 -11.56 -16.00 3.85
N GLY A 98 -11.41 -14.95 4.65
CA GLY A 98 -10.56 -13.82 4.30
C GLY A 98 -9.07 -14.16 4.21
N GLU A 99 -8.60 -15.12 5.02
CA GLU A 99 -7.20 -15.55 4.98
C GLU A 99 -6.91 -16.40 3.74
N LEU A 100 -7.86 -17.21 3.30
CA LEU A 100 -7.74 -17.92 2.02
C LEU A 100 -7.73 -16.93 0.85
N LEU A 101 -8.61 -15.92 0.88
CA LEU A 101 -8.63 -14.86 -0.13
C LEU A 101 -7.30 -14.10 -0.16
N LEU A 102 -6.77 -13.71 1.00
CA LEU A 102 -5.47 -13.07 1.13
C LEU A 102 -4.37 -13.89 0.46
N ARG A 103 -4.27 -15.20 0.81
CA ARG A 103 -3.26 -16.09 0.22
C ARG A 103 -3.38 -16.16 -1.31
N ARG A 104 -4.59 -16.26 -1.85
CA ARG A 104 -4.83 -16.29 -3.31
C ARG A 104 -4.40 -14.98 -3.98
N VAL A 105 -4.76 -13.84 -3.41
CA VAL A 105 -4.35 -12.52 -3.93
C VAL A 105 -2.84 -12.37 -3.94
N VAL A 106 -2.19 -12.74 -2.83
CA VAL A 106 -0.72 -12.66 -2.69
C VAL A 106 -0.04 -13.58 -3.72
N SER A 107 -0.50 -14.84 -3.84
CA SER A 107 0.06 -15.78 -4.82
C SER A 107 -0.06 -15.22 -6.24
N ALA A 108 -1.27 -14.84 -6.67
CA ALA A 108 -1.50 -14.30 -8.01
C ALA A 108 -0.68 -13.03 -8.31
N ALA A 109 -0.49 -12.18 -7.30
CA ALA A 109 0.31 -10.98 -7.44
C ALA A 109 1.81 -11.27 -7.54
N CYS A 110 2.32 -12.23 -6.75
CA CYS A 110 3.70 -12.69 -6.86
C CYS A 110 3.96 -13.35 -8.22
N ASP A 111 3.06 -14.20 -8.68
CA ASP A 111 3.17 -14.85 -10.00
C ASP A 111 3.21 -13.83 -11.13
N ALA A 112 2.36 -12.80 -11.08
CA ALA A 112 2.34 -11.72 -12.05
C ALA A 112 3.64 -10.90 -12.03
N LEU A 113 4.20 -10.61 -10.86
CA LEU A 113 5.48 -9.91 -10.73
C LEU A 113 6.64 -10.74 -11.26
N LEU A 114 6.67 -12.04 -10.97
CA LEU A 114 7.68 -12.96 -11.47
C LEU A 114 7.58 -13.11 -12.99
N ALA A 115 6.39 -13.25 -13.54
CA ALA A 115 6.16 -13.27 -14.97
C ALA A 115 6.64 -11.99 -15.66
N ALA A 116 6.37 -10.83 -15.07
CA ALA A 116 6.85 -9.54 -15.58
C ALA A 116 8.37 -9.37 -15.50
N ALA A 117 9.03 -10.05 -14.57
CA ALA A 117 10.48 -10.05 -14.44
C ALA A 117 11.16 -10.84 -15.57
N GLY A 118 10.47 -11.80 -16.21
CA GLY A 118 11.02 -12.71 -17.21
C GLY A 118 12.13 -13.57 -16.61
N ASP A 119 13.26 -13.68 -17.34
CA ASP A 119 14.41 -14.50 -16.89
C ASP A 119 15.28 -13.85 -15.80
N ARG A 120 14.91 -12.64 -15.36
CA ARG A 120 15.65 -11.95 -14.29
C ARG A 120 15.26 -12.51 -12.93
N ALA A 121 16.26 -12.85 -12.12
CA ALA A 121 16.03 -13.36 -10.77
C ALA A 121 15.39 -12.30 -9.87
N LEU A 122 14.15 -12.55 -9.44
CA LEU A 122 13.35 -11.69 -8.58
C LEU A 122 12.91 -12.45 -7.33
N GLU A 123 13.07 -11.83 -6.19
CA GLU A 123 12.51 -12.26 -4.91
C GLU A 123 11.45 -11.25 -4.46
N VAL A 124 10.33 -11.72 -3.92
CA VAL A 124 9.26 -10.85 -3.44
C VAL A 124 9.09 -11.04 -1.93
N GLU A 125 9.39 -10.00 -1.18
CA GLU A 125 9.07 -9.92 0.25
C GLU A 125 7.62 -9.46 0.41
N VAL A 126 6.86 -10.14 1.27
CA VAL A 126 5.45 -9.84 1.51
C VAL A 126 5.27 -9.30 2.92
N VAL A 127 4.74 -8.10 3.04
CA VAL A 127 4.38 -7.48 4.32
C VAL A 127 2.86 -7.39 4.40
N VAL A 128 2.27 -7.94 5.47
CA VAL A 128 0.83 -7.90 5.71
C VAL A 128 0.55 -7.15 7.01
N LEU A 129 -0.26 -6.12 6.92
CA LEU A 129 -0.78 -5.39 8.07
C LEU A 129 -2.25 -5.76 8.27
N ALA A 130 -2.61 -6.15 9.49
CA ALA A 130 -3.97 -6.52 9.86
C ALA A 130 -4.66 -5.39 10.63
N SER A 131 -5.87 -5.05 10.23
CA SER A 131 -6.77 -4.16 10.98
C SER A 131 -8.15 -4.80 11.03
N GLU A 132 -8.31 -5.80 11.89
CA GLU A 132 -9.52 -6.60 11.94
C GLU A 132 -10.48 -6.10 13.02
N ARG A 133 -11.78 -6.12 12.70
CA ARG A 133 -12.88 -5.89 13.64
C ARG A 133 -13.90 -7.00 13.45
N PRO A 134 -14.76 -7.29 14.45
CA PRO A 134 -15.77 -8.35 14.32
C PRO A 134 -16.67 -8.20 13.08
N THR A 135 -16.92 -6.96 12.64
CA THR A 135 -17.79 -6.65 11.50
C THR A 135 -17.04 -6.38 10.20
N LYS A 136 -15.70 -6.53 10.17
CA LYS A 136 -14.89 -6.14 9.03
C LYS A 136 -13.61 -6.96 8.96
N PHE A 137 -13.33 -7.54 7.80
CA PHE A 137 -12.01 -8.04 7.45
C PHE A 137 -11.23 -6.92 6.78
N SER A 138 -9.98 -6.71 7.15
CA SER A 138 -9.11 -5.70 6.51
C SER A 138 -7.65 -6.15 6.59
N ARG A 139 -6.99 -6.16 5.43
CA ARG A 139 -5.55 -6.46 5.27
C ARG A 139 -4.94 -5.48 4.29
N HIS A 140 -3.88 -4.82 4.71
CA HIS A 140 -3.02 -4.06 3.80
C HIS A 140 -1.83 -4.93 3.46
N VAL A 141 -1.63 -5.17 2.17
CA VAL A 141 -0.53 -6.01 1.65
C VAL A 141 0.44 -5.12 0.90
N VAL A 142 1.71 -5.21 1.24
CA VAL A 142 2.79 -4.55 0.49
C VAL A 142 3.72 -5.63 -0.04
N LEU A 143 3.92 -5.66 -1.34
CA LEU A 143 4.87 -6.53 -2.01
C LEU A 143 6.13 -5.73 -2.35
N ARG A 144 7.27 -6.21 -1.87
CA ARG A 144 8.58 -5.57 -2.03
C ARG A 144 9.48 -6.46 -2.88
N PRO A 145 9.38 -6.35 -4.23
CA PRO A 145 10.24 -7.11 -5.11
C PRO A 145 11.69 -6.62 -5.06
N HIS A 146 12.62 -7.56 -5.16
CA HIS A 146 14.06 -7.30 -5.16
C HIS A 146 14.74 -8.11 -6.26
N TRP A 147 15.57 -7.47 -7.07
CA TRP A 147 16.50 -8.19 -7.95
C TRP A 147 17.56 -8.90 -7.13
N THR A 148 17.84 -10.16 -7.44
CA THR A 148 18.86 -10.96 -6.72
C THR A 148 20.11 -11.22 -7.55
N GLY A 149 20.04 -11.07 -8.87
CA GLY A 149 21.20 -11.19 -9.76
C GLY A 149 22.17 -10.02 -9.57
N GLY A 150 23.38 -10.29 -9.04
CA GLY A 150 24.41 -9.27 -8.79
C GLY A 150 24.21 -8.48 -7.47
N GLY A 151 23.52 -9.07 -6.51
CA GLY A 151 23.21 -8.50 -5.19
C GLY A 151 21.75 -8.05 -5.07
N ARG A 152 21.23 -8.11 -3.84
CA ARG A 152 19.84 -7.76 -3.55
C ARG A 152 19.61 -6.25 -3.71
N ARG A 153 18.79 -5.87 -4.68
CA ARG A 153 18.46 -4.47 -4.99
C ARG A 153 16.95 -4.29 -5.10
N PRO A 154 16.38 -3.20 -4.54
CA PRO A 154 14.95 -2.90 -4.69
C PRO A 154 14.52 -2.85 -6.16
N ALA A 155 13.33 -3.38 -6.44
CA ALA A 155 12.69 -3.36 -7.76
C ALA A 155 11.27 -2.77 -7.65
N PRO A 156 11.13 -1.48 -7.27
CA PRO A 156 9.82 -0.85 -7.13
C PRO A 156 9.11 -0.74 -8.48
N LEU A 157 7.79 -0.63 -8.43
CA LEU A 157 6.99 -0.22 -9.58
C LEU A 157 7.29 1.24 -9.93
N ALA A 158 7.19 1.60 -11.20
CA ALA A 158 7.52 2.96 -11.66
C ALA A 158 6.52 4.04 -11.17
N GLY A 159 5.33 3.64 -10.70
CA GLY A 159 4.33 4.53 -10.15
C GLY A 159 3.07 3.78 -9.75
N SER A 160 2.14 4.44 -9.07
CA SER A 160 0.92 3.82 -8.55
C SER A 160 -0.02 3.29 -9.66
N GLN A 161 0.06 3.81 -10.87
CA GLN A 161 -0.64 3.28 -12.03
C GLN A 161 -0.26 1.82 -12.33
N HIS A 162 1.00 1.44 -12.10
CA HIS A 162 1.46 0.06 -12.27
C HIS A 162 0.94 -0.85 -11.15
N ALA A 163 0.76 -0.32 -9.95
CA ALA A 163 0.07 -1.06 -8.88
C ALA A 163 -1.40 -1.33 -9.25
N GLY A 164 -2.09 -0.35 -9.85
CA GLY A 164 -3.43 -0.53 -10.39
C GLY A 164 -3.50 -1.57 -11.51
N ALA A 165 -2.54 -1.54 -12.45
CA ALA A 165 -2.43 -2.54 -13.52
C ALA A 165 -2.19 -3.96 -12.96
N LEU A 166 -1.31 -4.10 -11.98
CA LEU A 166 -1.09 -5.37 -11.28
C LEU A 166 -2.37 -5.86 -10.60
N ALA A 167 -3.10 -4.97 -9.92
CA ALA A 167 -4.38 -5.32 -9.29
C ALA A 167 -5.40 -5.85 -10.32
N ALA A 168 -5.47 -5.23 -11.50
CA ALA A 168 -6.35 -5.70 -12.58
C ALA A 168 -5.97 -7.10 -13.07
N VAL A 169 -4.68 -7.40 -13.21
CA VAL A 169 -4.19 -8.75 -13.56
C VAL A 169 -4.58 -9.76 -12.50
N VAL A 170 -4.40 -9.44 -11.22
CA VAL A 170 -4.76 -10.32 -10.08
C VAL A 170 -6.26 -10.60 -10.07
N VAL A 171 -7.11 -9.57 -10.21
CA VAL A 171 -8.57 -9.72 -10.24
C VAL A 171 -9.00 -10.62 -11.39
N LYS A 172 -8.41 -10.46 -12.58
CA LYS A 172 -8.69 -11.30 -13.74
C LYS A 172 -8.31 -12.77 -13.46
N ALA A 173 -7.11 -13.02 -12.97
CA ALA A 173 -6.63 -14.37 -12.66
C ALA A 173 -7.51 -15.08 -11.60
N LEU A 174 -7.94 -14.36 -10.57
CA LEU A 174 -8.85 -14.90 -9.56
C LEU A 174 -10.25 -15.17 -10.12
N GLY A 175 -10.76 -14.30 -11.01
CA GLY A 175 -12.05 -14.51 -11.68
C GLY A 175 -12.05 -15.73 -12.59
N GLU A 176 -10.99 -15.95 -13.36
CA GLU A 176 -10.81 -17.14 -14.21
C GLU A 176 -10.75 -18.42 -13.38
N ALA A 177 -10.02 -18.43 -12.25
CA ALA A 177 -9.95 -19.58 -11.35
C ALA A 177 -11.30 -19.94 -10.73
N LEU A 178 -12.16 -18.96 -10.42
CA LEU A 178 -13.51 -19.18 -9.91
C LEU A 178 -14.44 -19.78 -10.98
N THR A 179 -14.28 -19.38 -12.23
CA THR A 179 -15.11 -19.86 -13.35
C THR A 179 -14.79 -21.33 -13.68
N VAL A 180 -13.52 -21.74 -13.61
CA VAL A 180 -13.09 -23.13 -13.82
C VAL A 180 -13.67 -24.05 -12.75
N GLN A 181 -13.66 -23.66 -11.48
CA GLN A 181 -14.23 -24.47 -10.39
C GLN A 181 -15.75 -24.64 -10.48
N SER A 182 -16.47 -23.65 -11.04
CA SER A 182 -17.92 -23.75 -11.24
C SER A 182 -18.31 -24.60 -12.46
N GLY A 183 -17.41 -24.78 -13.42
CA GLY A 183 -17.59 -25.61 -14.59
C GLY A 183 -17.46 -27.10 -14.33
N ASP A 184 -16.64 -27.52 -13.37
CA ASP A 184 -16.37 -28.93 -13.03
C ASP A 184 -17.48 -29.59 -12.16
N SER A 185 -18.45 -28.77 -11.70
CA SER A 185 -19.58 -29.28 -10.87
C SER A 185 -20.77 -29.76 -11.69
N ARG A 186 -20.63 -29.95 -13.01
CA ARG A 186 -21.67 -30.46 -13.92
C ARG A 186 -21.22 -31.73 -14.63
N THR A 187 -20.91 -32.77 -13.85
CA THR A 187 -20.85 -34.16 -14.34
C THR A 187 -21.59 -35.06 -13.39
#